data_65e286cfbdebe71747e56d5840ac5eb2
#
_entry.id   65e286cfbdebe71747e56d5840ac5eb2
#
_cell.length_a   1.000
_cell.length_b   1.000
_cell.length_c   1.000
_cell.angle_alpha   90.00
_cell.angle_beta   90.00
_cell.angle_gamma   90.00
#
_symmetry.space_group_name_H-M   'P 1'
#
loop_
_entity.id
_entity.type
_entity.pdbx_description
1 polymer ?
#
loop_
_entity_poly.entity_id
_entity_poly.type
_entity_poly.pdbx_seq_one_letter_code
_entity_poly.pdbx_strand_id
1 'polypeptide(L)'
;TLKEGPIVYQENEYQFRCDNPLTDTTNGPKYIALGCSRTYGIGVGESDTWSNILQSKMQNRTPKQPIKIFNMGVPGGSCETSYRILKNWIDIIRPRAVFLFTPPGWRREIIKENKIELVCEGHPLANKLKSVSSSESDDNHKDYMVKAMGHCCALYKAKLFVLDNGSTVRVDVGNDGVHPGPLSHKLFAKNFYSYWKREFKPRK
;
A
#
# COMPACT_ATOMS: atom_id res chain seq x y z
N THR A 1 28.27 -4.12 5.45
CA THR A 1 27.54 -4.09 4.18
C THR A 1 27.22 -5.53 3.81
N LEU A 2 26.05 -5.99 4.20
CA LEU A 2 25.50 -7.29 3.75
C LEU A 2 25.15 -7.10 2.27
N LYS A 3 25.92 -7.70 1.38
CA LYS A 3 25.50 -7.99 0.01
C LYS A 3 24.50 -9.13 0.09
N GLU A 4 23.24 -8.80 0.34
CA GLU A 4 22.16 -9.75 0.09
C GLU A 4 22.11 -10.02 -1.41
N GLY A 5 21.87 -11.27 -1.79
CA GLY A 5 21.70 -11.66 -3.18
C GLY A 5 20.51 -10.93 -3.85
N PRO A 6 20.25 -11.18 -5.14
CA PRO A 6 19.16 -10.52 -5.84
C PRO A 6 17.82 -10.80 -5.15
N ILE A 7 17.02 -9.73 -4.96
CA ILE A 7 15.69 -9.86 -4.35
C ILE A 7 14.77 -10.60 -5.32
N VAL A 8 14.18 -11.69 -4.85
CA VAL A 8 13.14 -12.42 -5.59
C VAL A 8 11.79 -11.87 -5.18
N TYR A 9 11.01 -11.37 -6.15
CA TYR A 9 9.65 -10.91 -5.96
C TYR A 9 8.69 -12.05 -6.29
N GLN A 10 8.05 -12.60 -5.26
CA GLN A 10 6.99 -13.60 -5.45
C GLN A 10 5.63 -12.89 -5.47
N GLU A 11 4.86 -13.18 -6.50
CA GLU A 11 3.52 -12.63 -6.71
C GLU A 11 2.50 -13.77 -6.82
N ASN A 12 1.28 -13.49 -6.39
CA ASN A 12 0.16 -14.39 -6.65
C ASN A 12 -0.35 -14.22 -8.09
N GLU A 13 -1.35 -15.01 -8.49
CA GLU A 13 -1.95 -14.97 -9.83
C GLU A 13 -2.58 -13.61 -10.22
N TYR A 14 -2.83 -12.73 -9.25
CA TYR A 14 -3.33 -11.37 -9.45
C TYR A 14 -2.23 -10.32 -9.46
N GLN A 15 -0.95 -10.74 -9.48
CA GLN A 15 0.24 -9.89 -9.46
C GLN A 15 0.40 -9.06 -8.17
N PHE A 16 -0.18 -9.54 -7.06
CA PHE A 16 0.05 -8.95 -5.74
C PHE A 16 1.16 -9.71 -5.00
N ARG A 17 1.99 -8.97 -4.30
CA ARG A 17 3.07 -9.52 -3.47
C ARG A 17 2.55 -10.01 -2.11
N CYS A 18 1.64 -10.98 -2.15
CA CYS A 18 1.03 -11.62 -0.98
C CYS A 18 0.40 -12.95 -1.39
N ASP A 19 -0.05 -13.74 -0.40
CA ASP A 19 -0.85 -14.93 -0.67
C ASP A 19 -2.14 -14.57 -1.42
N ASN A 20 -2.71 -15.54 -2.12
CA ASN A 20 -3.95 -15.34 -2.85
C ASN A 20 -5.11 -15.10 -1.89
N PRO A 21 -5.80 -13.93 -1.96
CA PRO A 21 -6.91 -13.63 -1.07
C PRO A 21 -8.13 -14.54 -1.22
N LEU A 22 -8.32 -15.15 -2.39
CA LEU A 22 -9.46 -16.05 -2.65
C LEU A 22 -9.29 -17.42 -2.01
N THR A 23 -8.05 -17.86 -1.83
CA THR A 23 -7.74 -19.18 -1.22
C THR A 23 -7.31 -19.05 0.24
N ASP A 24 -7.29 -17.82 0.79
CA ASP A 24 -6.88 -17.58 2.16
C ASP A 24 -7.88 -18.14 3.17
N THR A 25 -7.41 -19.07 4.00
CA THR A 25 -8.20 -19.74 5.04
C THR A 25 -7.98 -19.14 6.43
N THR A 26 -7.31 -18.00 6.54
CA THR A 26 -7.04 -17.35 7.82
C THR A 26 -8.33 -17.02 8.55
N ASN A 27 -8.56 -17.67 9.68
CA ASN A 27 -9.70 -17.42 10.56
C ASN A 27 -9.39 -16.33 11.58
N GLY A 28 -9.24 -15.10 11.10
CA GLY A 28 -8.87 -13.95 11.94
C GLY A 28 -9.05 -12.64 11.19
N PRO A 29 -8.71 -11.50 11.83
CA PRO A 29 -8.88 -10.20 11.19
C PRO A 29 -7.95 -10.05 9.99
N LYS A 30 -8.55 -9.67 8.86
CA LYS A 30 -7.88 -9.40 7.59
C LYS A 30 -7.73 -7.90 7.38
N TYR A 31 -6.68 -7.53 6.67
CA TYR A 31 -6.33 -6.15 6.35
C TYR A 31 -5.82 -6.07 4.92
N ILE A 32 -5.94 -4.89 4.32
CA ILE A 32 -5.39 -4.59 2.99
C ILE A 32 -4.33 -3.50 3.11
N ALA A 33 -3.19 -3.68 2.46
CA ALA A 33 -2.15 -2.66 2.28
C ALA A 33 -2.18 -2.18 0.82
N LEU A 34 -2.42 -0.89 0.61
CA LEU A 34 -2.52 -0.25 -0.71
C LEU A 34 -1.44 0.81 -0.90
N GLY A 35 -1.06 1.04 -2.13
CA GLY A 35 -0.09 2.06 -2.55
C GLY A 35 0.70 1.65 -3.79
N CYS A 36 1.83 2.31 -3.98
CA CYS A 36 2.71 2.07 -5.13
C CYS A 36 3.90 1.14 -4.79
N SER A 37 5.03 1.32 -5.49
CA SER A 37 6.27 0.55 -5.30
C SER A 37 6.76 0.48 -3.85
N ARG A 38 6.51 1.52 -3.04
CA ARG A 38 6.84 1.54 -1.61
C ARG A 38 5.99 0.57 -0.79
N THR A 39 4.76 0.31 -1.20
CA THR A 39 3.89 -0.69 -0.57
C THR A 39 4.22 -2.08 -1.08
N TYR A 40 4.38 -2.22 -2.39
CA TYR A 40 4.87 -3.46 -2.99
C TYR A 40 6.20 -3.91 -2.37
N GLY A 41 7.11 -2.97 -2.09
CA GLY A 41 8.40 -3.22 -1.47
C GLY A 41 9.50 -3.47 -2.51
N ILE A 42 9.56 -2.63 -3.57
CA ILE A 42 10.71 -2.61 -4.47
C ILE A 42 11.96 -2.27 -3.67
N GLY A 43 13.04 -3.02 -3.88
CA GLY A 43 14.34 -2.81 -3.23
C GLY A 43 14.50 -3.51 -1.87
N VAL A 44 13.47 -4.22 -1.36
CA VAL A 44 13.55 -4.96 -0.09
C VAL A 44 12.98 -6.37 -0.20
N GLY A 45 13.51 -7.29 0.63
CA GLY A 45 12.95 -8.63 0.81
C GLY A 45 11.51 -8.59 1.31
N GLU A 46 10.77 -9.67 1.14
CA GLU A 46 9.35 -9.72 1.53
C GLU A 46 9.14 -9.46 3.03
N SER A 47 9.95 -10.10 3.87
CA SER A 47 9.93 -9.91 5.34
C SER A 47 10.20 -8.47 5.78
N ASP A 48 10.91 -7.70 4.95
CA ASP A 48 11.28 -6.31 5.21
C ASP A 48 10.29 -5.30 4.63
N THR A 49 9.23 -5.75 3.95
CA THR A 49 8.14 -4.85 3.56
C THR A 49 7.42 -4.29 4.79
N TRP A 50 7.00 -3.03 4.74
CA TRP A 50 6.30 -2.43 5.87
C TRP A 50 5.00 -3.17 6.23
N SER A 51 4.33 -3.79 5.27
CA SER A 51 3.12 -4.58 5.46
C SER A 51 3.40 -5.85 6.29
N ASN A 52 4.45 -6.59 5.99
CA ASN A 52 4.84 -7.79 6.74
C ASN A 52 5.39 -7.45 8.13
N ILE A 53 6.18 -6.37 8.25
CA ILE A 53 6.63 -5.86 9.55
C ILE A 53 5.42 -5.43 10.41
N LEU A 54 4.44 -4.75 9.81
CA LEU A 54 3.21 -4.35 10.50
C LEU A 54 2.42 -5.57 10.95
N GLN A 55 2.23 -6.56 10.07
CA GLN A 55 1.54 -7.81 10.40
C GLN A 55 2.19 -8.49 11.61
N SER A 56 3.51 -8.63 11.61
CA SER A 56 4.26 -9.23 12.73
C SER A 56 4.06 -8.47 14.04
N LYS A 57 4.12 -7.12 13.99
CA LYS A 57 3.86 -6.29 15.19
C LYS A 57 2.44 -6.44 15.73
N MET A 58 1.45 -6.51 14.85
CA MET A 58 0.06 -6.71 15.22
C MET A 58 -0.15 -8.11 15.78
N GLN A 59 0.43 -9.14 15.14
CA GLN A 59 0.37 -10.53 15.59
C GLN A 59 0.95 -10.72 17.00
N ASN A 60 2.10 -10.11 17.29
CA ASN A 60 2.73 -10.16 18.61
C ASN A 60 1.84 -9.55 19.71
N ARG A 61 0.98 -8.58 19.37
CA ARG A 61 0.04 -7.97 20.30
C ARG A 61 -1.23 -8.81 20.51
N THR A 62 -1.60 -9.62 19.52
CA THR A 62 -2.81 -10.45 19.54
C THR A 62 -2.47 -11.90 19.16
N PRO A 63 -1.67 -12.60 19.98
CA PRO A 63 -1.10 -13.91 19.60
C PRO A 63 -2.15 -15.00 19.42
N LYS A 64 -3.32 -14.83 20.01
CA LYS A 64 -4.42 -15.82 19.94
C LYS A 64 -5.23 -15.78 18.66
N GLN A 65 -5.11 -14.73 17.85
CA GLN A 65 -5.85 -14.56 16.61
C GLN A 65 -4.88 -14.36 15.44
N PRO A 66 -4.86 -15.24 14.44
CA PRO A 66 -4.02 -15.06 13.27
C PRO A 66 -4.42 -13.77 12.54
N ILE A 67 -3.45 -12.93 12.20
CA ILE A 67 -3.64 -11.69 11.47
C ILE A 67 -3.11 -11.85 10.07
N LYS A 68 -3.87 -11.39 9.06
CA LYS A 68 -3.45 -11.37 7.67
C LYS A 68 -3.51 -9.96 7.10
N ILE A 69 -2.40 -9.50 6.51
CA ILE A 69 -2.33 -8.28 5.71
C ILE A 69 -2.02 -8.67 4.26
N PHE A 70 -2.91 -8.36 3.34
CA PHE A 70 -2.69 -8.54 1.91
C PHE A 70 -1.96 -7.32 1.34
N ASN A 71 -0.72 -7.51 0.88
CA ASN A 71 0.05 -6.47 0.22
C ASN A 71 -0.40 -6.36 -1.25
N MET A 72 -1.25 -5.40 -1.52
CA MET A 72 -1.79 -5.11 -2.85
C MET A 72 -1.19 -3.81 -3.44
N GLY A 73 0.04 -3.48 -3.09
CA GLY A 73 0.80 -2.40 -3.70
C GLY A 73 1.12 -2.72 -5.16
N VAL A 74 1.05 -1.70 -6.03
CA VAL A 74 1.37 -1.84 -7.46
C VAL A 74 2.49 -0.88 -7.83
N PRO A 75 3.64 -1.37 -8.32
CA PRO A 75 4.71 -0.50 -8.80
C PRO A 75 4.20 0.49 -9.86
N GLY A 76 4.57 1.77 -9.73
CA GLY A 76 4.06 2.82 -10.62
C GLY A 76 2.61 3.25 -10.40
N GLY A 77 1.86 2.57 -9.56
CA GLY A 77 0.45 2.84 -9.31
C GLY A 77 0.17 4.24 -8.78
N SER A 78 -1.05 4.70 -9.02
CA SER A 78 -1.62 5.98 -8.60
C SER A 78 -2.67 5.79 -7.50
N CYS A 79 -3.30 6.89 -7.06
CA CYS A 79 -4.43 6.81 -6.13
C CYS A 79 -5.66 6.15 -6.77
N GLU A 80 -5.88 6.34 -8.09
CA GLU A 80 -6.93 5.65 -8.84
C GLU A 80 -6.69 4.15 -8.88
N THR A 81 -5.44 3.72 -9.08
CA THR A 81 -5.03 2.30 -9.02
C THR A 81 -5.39 1.70 -7.66
N SER A 82 -5.04 2.41 -6.58
CA SER A 82 -5.35 1.97 -5.21
C SER A 82 -6.87 1.89 -4.98
N TYR A 83 -7.63 2.86 -5.46
CA TYR A 83 -9.11 2.86 -5.36
C TYR A 83 -9.75 1.72 -6.15
N ARG A 84 -9.32 1.49 -7.39
CA ARG A 84 -9.82 0.39 -8.24
C ARG A 84 -9.57 -0.96 -7.58
N ILE A 85 -8.36 -1.19 -7.05
CA ILE A 85 -8.02 -2.41 -6.31
C ILE A 85 -8.92 -2.55 -5.09
N LEU A 86 -9.05 -1.50 -4.26
CA LEU A 86 -9.91 -1.53 -3.09
C LEU A 86 -11.35 -1.91 -3.45
N LYS A 87 -11.93 -1.25 -4.46
CA LYS A 87 -13.30 -1.50 -4.91
C LYS A 87 -13.53 -2.95 -5.32
N ASN A 88 -12.55 -3.57 -5.98
CA ASN A 88 -12.68 -4.95 -6.46
C ASN A 88 -12.47 -6.00 -5.36
N TRP A 89 -11.71 -5.69 -4.32
CA TRP A 89 -11.30 -6.67 -3.32
C TRP A 89 -11.93 -6.51 -1.94
N ILE A 90 -12.51 -5.35 -1.63
CA ILE A 90 -13.02 -5.06 -0.28
C ILE A 90 -14.17 -5.98 0.11
N ASP A 91 -15.07 -6.31 -0.82
CA ASP A 91 -16.18 -7.23 -0.57
C ASP A 91 -15.71 -8.68 -0.36
N ILE A 92 -14.68 -9.09 -1.10
CA ILE A 92 -14.11 -10.44 -1.05
C ILE A 92 -13.35 -10.63 0.27
N ILE A 93 -12.46 -9.70 0.61
CA ILE A 93 -11.57 -9.81 1.77
C ILE A 93 -12.29 -9.47 3.07
N ARG A 94 -13.26 -8.53 3.04
CA ARG A 94 -13.95 -7.99 4.22
C ARG A 94 -12.94 -7.51 5.28
N PRO A 95 -12.03 -6.60 4.93
CA PRO A 95 -10.95 -6.22 5.82
C PRO A 95 -11.48 -5.43 7.02
N ARG A 96 -10.87 -5.62 8.18
CA ARG A 96 -11.13 -4.79 9.36
C ARG A 96 -10.59 -3.36 9.19
N ALA A 97 -9.48 -3.22 8.47
CA ALA A 97 -8.96 -1.93 8.05
C ALA A 97 -8.14 -2.03 6.76
N VAL A 98 -7.99 -0.88 6.13
CA VAL A 98 -7.15 -0.64 4.95
C VAL A 98 -6.04 0.33 5.34
N PHE A 99 -4.81 0.00 5.00
CA PHE A 99 -3.63 0.83 5.17
C PHE A 99 -3.23 1.36 3.80
N LEU A 100 -3.40 2.65 3.59
CA LEU A 100 -3.03 3.32 2.34
C LEU A 100 -1.74 4.12 2.55
N PHE A 101 -0.69 3.77 1.82
CA PHE A 101 0.47 4.63 1.65
C PHE A 101 0.30 5.37 0.32
N THR A 102 -0.04 6.66 0.37
CA THR A 102 -0.46 7.39 -0.83
C THR A 102 0.65 7.41 -1.89
N PRO A 103 0.34 7.08 -3.15
CA PRO A 103 1.21 7.37 -4.27
C PRO A 103 1.42 8.87 -4.45
N PRO A 104 2.44 9.31 -5.22
CA PRO A 104 2.57 10.71 -5.65
C PRO A 104 1.31 11.22 -6.35
N GLY A 105 0.84 12.43 -5.97
CA GLY A 105 -0.45 12.97 -6.40
C GLY A 105 -0.57 13.23 -7.90
N TRP A 106 0.54 13.43 -8.60
CA TRP A 106 0.56 13.65 -10.05
C TRP A 106 0.38 12.39 -10.89
N ARG A 107 0.57 11.19 -10.32
CA ARG A 107 0.39 9.93 -11.05
C ARG A 107 -1.06 9.70 -11.40
N ARG A 108 -1.29 9.09 -12.56
CA ARG A 108 -2.64 8.80 -13.08
C ARG A 108 -2.73 7.36 -13.57
N GLU A 109 -3.94 6.86 -13.60
CA GLU A 109 -4.32 5.65 -14.31
C GLU A 109 -5.18 6.04 -15.51
N ILE A 110 -4.80 5.58 -16.70
CA ILE A 110 -5.54 5.82 -17.93
C ILE A 110 -6.11 4.50 -18.42
N ILE A 111 -7.40 4.48 -18.74
CA ILE A 111 -8.06 3.33 -19.35
C ILE A 111 -8.24 3.63 -20.84
N LYS A 112 -7.58 2.86 -21.68
CA LYS A 112 -7.68 2.96 -23.13
C LYS A 112 -7.89 1.57 -23.73
N GLU A 113 -8.94 1.40 -24.56
CA GLU A 113 -9.22 0.15 -25.26
C GLU A 113 -9.25 -1.09 -24.31
N ASN A 114 -9.88 -0.93 -23.14
CA ASN A 114 -9.93 -1.93 -22.05
C ASN A 114 -8.56 -2.31 -21.45
N LYS A 115 -7.51 -1.54 -21.74
CA LYS A 115 -6.20 -1.69 -21.09
C LYS A 115 -5.98 -0.57 -20.09
N ILE A 116 -5.28 -0.92 -19.03
CA ILE A 116 -4.90 0.03 -17.98
C ILE A 116 -3.44 0.42 -18.21
N GLU A 117 -3.20 1.72 -18.36
CA GLU A 117 -1.86 2.30 -18.46
C GLU A 117 -1.58 3.13 -17.19
N LEU A 118 -0.45 2.87 -16.55
CA LEU A 118 -0.02 3.62 -15.38
C LEU A 118 0.92 4.75 -15.82
N VAL A 119 0.47 5.98 -15.63
CA VAL A 119 1.31 7.16 -15.92
C VAL A 119 2.15 7.48 -14.70
N CYS A 120 3.37 7.01 -14.71
CA CYS A 120 4.39 7.20 -13.68
C CYS A 120 5.72 7.62 -14.30
N GLU A 121 6.79 7.67 -13.52
CA GLU A 121 8.14 7.97 -14.04
C GLU A 121 8.50 7.02 -15.20
N GLY A 122 9.01 7.60 -16.29
CA GLY A 122 9.35 6.87 -17.52
C GLY A 122 8.19 6.74 -18.55
N HIS A 123 6.97 7.02 -18.16
CA HIS A 123 5.85 7.04 -19.13
C HIS A 123 5.92 8.30 -20.03
N PRO A 124 5.66 8.21 -21.36
CA PRO A 124 5.73 9.36 -22.28
C PRO A 124 4.88 10.56 -21.87
N LEU A 125 3.73 10.33 -21.22
CA LEU A 125 2.85 11.41 -20.75
C LEU A 125 3.26 12.00 -19.40
N ALA A 126 4.23 11.42 -18.68
CA ALA A 126 4.56 11.85 -17.33
C ALA A 126 5.02 13.32 -17.28
N ASN A 127 5.93 13.71 -18.18
CA ASN A 127 6.41 15.09 -18.23
C ASN A 127 5.31 16.08 -18.61
N LYS A 128 4.43 15.69 -19.54
CA LYS A 128 3.28 16.52 -19.93
C LYS A 128 2.32 16.70 -18.75
N LEU A 129 1.98 15.65 -18.02
CA LEU A 129 1.14 15.78 -16.84
C LEU A 129 1.78 16.69 -15.80
N LYS A 130 3.06 16.50 -15.48
CA LYS A 130 3.79 17.35 -14.53
C LYS A 130 3.86 18.82 -14.96
N SER A 131 3.88 19.11 -16.26
CA SER A 131 3.93 20.50 -16.77
C SER A 131 2.58 21.21 -16.75
N VAL A 132 1.47 20.48 -16.80
CA VAL A 132 0.11 21.05 -16.83
C VAL A 132 -0.63 20.97 -15.49
N SER A 133 -0.18 20.14 -14.55
CA SER A 133 -0.74 20.07 -13.21
C SER A 133 0.06 20.95 -12.24
N SER A 134 -0.66 21.63 -11.34
CA SER A 134 -0.05 22.28 -10.18
C SER A 134 0.04 21.30 -9.01
N SER A 135 0.94 21.57 -8.05
CA SER A 135 0.98 20.81 -6.79
C SER A 135 -0.35 20.82 -6.06
N GLU A 136 -1.07 21.96 -6.09
CA GLU A 136 -2.40 22.08 -5.49
C GLU A 136 -3.44 21.19 -6.21
N SER A 137 -3.42 21.14 -7.54
CA SER A 137 -4.30 20.25 -8.32
C SER A 137 -4.03 18.79 -8.02
N ASP A 138 -2.77 18.40 -7.90
CA ASP A 138 -2.36 17.03 -7.60
C ASP A 138 -2.72 16.62 -6.17
N ASP A 139 -2.59 17.53 -5.20
CA ASP A 139 -3.00 17.31 -3.82
C ASP A 139 -4.52 17.22 -3.70
N ASN A 140 -5.27 18.09 -4.37
CA ASN A 140 -6.74 18.02 -4.42
C ASN A 140 -7.21 16.69 -5.03
N HIS A 141 -6.59 16.25 -6.14
CA HIS A 141 -6.93 14.98 -6.76
C HIS A 141 -6.66 13.80 -5.80
N LYS A 142 -5.50 13.77 -5.17
CA LYS A 142 -5.16 12.79 -4.14
C LYS A 142 -6.20 12.75 -3.02
N ASP A 143 -6.59 13.92 -2.51
CA ASP A 143 -7.58 14.06 -1.44
C ASP A 143 -8.97 13.54 -1.83
N TYR A 144 -9.42 13.81 -3.06
CA TYR A 144 -10.67 13.25 -3.57
C TYR A 144 -10.62 11.72 -3.63
N MET A 145 -9.52 11.15 -4.09
CA MET A 145 -9.37 9.70 -4.16
C MET A 145 -9.30 9.07 -2.76
N VAL A 146 -8.62 9.70 -1.80
CA VAL A 146 -8.58 9.26 -0.40
C VAL A 146 -9.98 9.31 0.23
N LYS A 147 -10.75 10.38 -0.01
CA LYS A 147 -12.15 10.49 0.44
C LYS A 147 -13.02 9.39 -0.17
N ALA A 148 -12.89 9.13 -1.46
CA ALA A 148 -13.62 8.05 -2.14
C ALA A 148 -13.28 6.67 -1.54
N MET A 149 -12.00 6.40 -1.26
CA MET A 149 -11.59 5.19 -0.55
C MET A 149 -12.15 5.12 0.87
N GLY A 150 -12.21 6.26 1.57
CA GLY A 150 -12.83 6.36 2.90
C GLY A 150 -14.32 5.99 2.89
N HIS A 151 -15.07 6.49 1.91
CA HIS A 151 -16.48 6.12 1.72
C HIS A 151 -16.63 4.63 1.38
N CYS A 152 -15.80 4.10 0.49
CA CYS A 152 -15.79 2.68 0.17
C CYS A 152 -15.53 1.84 1.44
N CYS A 153 -14.53 2.19 2.24
CA CYS A 153 -14.26 1.51 3.51
C CYS A 153 -15.44 1.58 4.48
N ALA A 154 -16.11 2.74 4.59
CA ALA A 154 -17.24 2.93 5.49
C ALA A 154 -18.42 2.01 5.15
N LEU A 155 -18.73 1.80 3.87
CA LEU A 155 -19.77 0.87 3.41
C LEU A 155 -19.54 -0.57 3.91
N TYR A 156 -18.28 -0.97 4.05
CA TYR A 156 -17.89 -2.30 4.53
C TYR A 156 -17.47 -2.32 6.02
N LYS A 157 -17.73 -1.23 6.76
CA LYS A 157 -17.33 -1.06 8.17
C LYS A 157 -15.84 -1.22 8.41
N ALA A 158 -15.02 -1.01 7.39
CA ALA A 158 -13.57 -1.00 7.49
C ALA A 158 -13.06 0.38 7.89
N LYS A 159 -11.92 0.45 8.59
CA LYS A 159 -11.22 1.70 8.85
C LYS A 159 -10.22 1.97 7.73
N LEU A 160 -10.06 3.23 7.34
CA LEU A 160 -8.99 3.67 6.45
C LEU A 160 -7.91 4.38 7.26
N PHE A 161 -6.67 3.89 7.18
CA PHE A 161 -5.48 4.56 7.73
C PHE A 161 -4.63 5.04 6.57
N VAL A 162 -4.30 6.32 6.56
CA VAL A 162 -3.55 6.96 5.49
C VAL A 162 -2.19 7.42 6.02
N LEU A 163 -1.14 7.07 5.29
CA LEU A 163 0.20 7.60 5.46
C LEU A 163 0.56 8.34 4.18
N ASP A 164 0.75 9.66 4.29
CA ASP A 164 1.07 10.47 3.11
C ASP A 164 2.52 10.32 2.70
N ASN A 165 2.73 10.11 1.41
CA ASN A 165 4.06 9.98 0.82
C ASN A 165 4.92 11.23 1.02
N GLY A 166 4.32 12.41 0.93
CA GLY A 166 5.01 13.69 1.12
C GLY A 166 5.47 13.94 2.57
N SER A 167 4.79 13.33 3.54
CA SER A 167 5.09 13.50 4.97
C SER A 167 6.05 12.45 5.54
N THR A 168 6.48 11.47 4.73
CA THR A 168 7.33 10.37 5.19
C THR A 168 8.80 10.60 4.88
N VAL A 169 9.65 10.36 5.88
CA VAL A 169 11.11 10.44 5.73
C VAL A 169 11.65 9.10 5.25
N ARG A 170 12.43 9.13 4.16
CA ARG A 170 13.26 8.01 3.76
C ARG A 170 14.61 8.11 4.47
N VAL A 171 14.99 7.09 5.23
CA VAL A 171 16.21 7.06 6.05
C VAL A 171 17.31 6.18 5.46
N ASP A 172 16.95 5.29 4.53
CA ASP A 172 17.88 4.42 3.81
C ASP A 172 17.36 4.11 2.41
N VAL A 173 18.16 3.43 1.62
CA VAL A 173 17.82 2.96 0.28
C VAL A 173 17.85 1.44 0.21
N GLY A 174 16.99 0.87 -0.62
CA GLY A 174 16.92 -0.56 -0.92
C GLY A 174 18.06 -1.02 -1.84
N ASN A 175 18.05 -2.30 -2.16
CA ASN A 175 19.09 -2.92 -3.00
C ASN A 175 19.14 -2.37 -4.43
N ASP A 176 18.07 -1.74 -4.90
CA ASP A 176 18.01 -1.07 -6.21
C ASP A 176 18.64 0.34 -6.20
N GLY A 177 19.09 0.84 -5.05
CA GLY A 177 19.67 2.16 -4.89
C GLY A 177 18.70 3.34 -5.03
N VAL A 178 17.41 3.07 -5.26
CA VAL A 178 16.39 4.10 -5.57
C VAL A 178 15.26 4.13 -4.55
N HIS A 179 14.66 2.98 -4.24
CA HIS A 179 13.53 2.89 -3.34
C HIS A 179 13.94 2.90 -1.85
N PRO A 180 13.00 3.15 -0.94
CA PRO A 180 13.28 3.05 0.50
C PRO A 180 13.78 1.66 0.89
N GLY A 181 14.78 1.61 1.75
CA GLY A 181 15.35 0.38 2.27
C GLY A 181 14.66 -0.13 3.54
N PRO A 182 15.20 -1.20 4.16
CA PRO A 182 14.57 -1.88 5.31
C PRO A 182 14.30 -0.97 6.52
N LEU A 183 15.16 0.02 6.80
CA LEU A 183 14.95 0.93 7.93
C LEU A 183 13.78 1.87 7.68
N SER A 184 13.64 2.37 6.46
CA SER A 184 12.49 3.17 6.03
C SER A 184 11.19 2.38 6.16
N HIS A 185 11.18 1.12 5.72
CA HIS A 185 10.02 0.23 5.86
C HIS A 185 9.65 -0.04 7.33
N LYS A 186 10.64 -0.19 8.22
CA LYS A 186 10.40 -0.28 9.69
C LYS A 186 9.73 0.97 10.23
N LEU A 187 10.10 2.15 9.73
CA LEU A 187 9.50 3.42 10.12
C LEU A 187 8.05 3.54 9.63
N PHE A 188 7.77 3.17 8.38
CA PHE A 188 6.40 3.16 7.82
C PHE A 188 5.50 2.21 8.62
N ALA A 189 5.97 1.00 8.92
CA ALA A 189 5.25 0.04 9.74
C ALA A 189 4.99 0.57 11.17
N LYS A 190 5.93 1.29 11.77
CA LYS A 190 5.77 1.93 13.09
C LYS A 190 4.66 2.98 13.06
N ASN A 191 4.58 3.80 12.01
CA ASN A 191 3.53 4.82 11.87
C ASN A 191 2.15 4.18 11.74
N PHE A 192 1.97 3.21 10.84
CA PHE A 192 0.70 2.49 10.71
C PHE A 192 0.31 1.72 11.98
N TYR A 193 1.29 1.09 12.65
CA TYR A 193 1.05 0.41 13.91
C TYR A 193 0.54 1.36 15.00
N SER A 194 1.05 2.60 15.03
CA SER A 194 0.59 3.63 15.97
C SER A 194 -0.87 4.00 15.72
N TYR A 195 -1.30 4.13 14.46
CA TYR A 195 -2.69 4.38 14.09
C TYR A 195 -3.59 3.20 14.47
N TRP A 196 -3.21 1.99 14.10
CA TRP A 196 -3.94 0.78 14.41
C TRP A 196 -4.09 0.58 15.92
N LYS A 197 -3.02 0.78 16.70
CA LYS A 197 -3.04 0.63 18.15
C LYS A 197 -3.98 1.62 18.85
N ARG A 198 -4.13 2.84 18.32
CA ARG A 198 -5.07 3.82 18.86
C ARG A 198 -6.52 3.42 18.62
N GLU A 199 -6.81 2.92 17.44
CA GLU A 199 -8.17 2.54 17.02
C GLU A 199 -8.62 1.21 17.64
N PHE A 200 -7.74 0.22 17.66
CA PHE A 200 -8.06 -1.13 18.12
C PHE A 200 -7.45 -1.43 19.48
N LYS A 201 -7.79 -0.60 20.47
CA LYS A 201 -7.41 -0.88 21.88
C LYS A 201 -8.04 -2.20 22.33
N PRO A 202 -7.32 -3.09 23.06
CA PRO A 202 -7.97 -4.20 23.73
C PRO A 202 -9.08 -3.65 24.61
N ARG A 203 -10.28 -4.19 24.52
CA ARG A 203 -11.30 -3.94 25.56
C ARG A 203 -10.74 -4.52 26.86
N LYS A 204 -10.65 -3.67 27.89
CA LYS A 204 -10.28 -4.10 29.24
C LYS A 204 -11.33 -5.06 29.77
#